data_c310e8aad74f8958772938ee63a925cf
#
_entry.id   c310e8aad74f8958772938ee63a925cf
#
_cell.length_a   1.000
_cell.length_b   1.000
_cell.length_c   1.000
_cell.angle_alpha   90.00
_cell.angle_beta   90.00
_cell.angle_gamma   90.00
#
_symmetry.space_group_name_H-M   'P 1'
#
loop_
_entity.id
_entity.type
_entity.pdbx_description
1 polymer ?
#
loop_
_entity_poly.entity_id
_entity_poly.type
_entity_poly.pdbx_seq_one_letter_code
_entity_poly.pdbx_strand_id
1 'polypeptide(L)'
;MHKNINEIKKLESPPQVIKKLFDRNEIEKFFNLYKELPTTVHNKKQNVIKKRWLKNYSEELENLFYNKVKNEIGDFRMDNLKDEKNDDILGLFQESYNPIGLHVDAGFNTDEIIFKQTLIPLTSKGSTVIFKNKFYG
;
A
#
# COMPACT_ATOMS: atom_id res chain seq x y z
N MET A 1 8.24 -8.38 19.01
CA MET A 1 8.64 -7.42 20.06
C MET A 1 8.30 -6.02 19.63
N HIS A 2 7.61 -5.30 20.49
CA HIS A 2 7.24 -3.92 20.16
C HIS A 2 8.38 -2.98 20.48
N LYS A 3 8.67 -2.04 19.57
CA LYS A 3 9.62 -0.98 19.85
C LYS A 3 9.04 -0.03 20.91
N ASN A 4 9.93 0.68 21.59
CA ASN A 4 9.54 1.69 22.57
C ASN A 4 8.62 2.74 21.90
N ILE A 5 7.48 3.03 22.54
CA ILE A 5 6.51 4.01 22.07
C ILE A 5 7.15 5.38 21.79
N ASN A 6 8.11 5.79 22.63
CA ASN A 6 8.81 7.07 22.44
C ASN A 6 9.64 7.09 21.17
N GLU A 7 10.25 5.98 20.79
CA GLU A 7 10.97 5.86 19.52
C GLU A 7 10.02 5.91 18.33
N ILE A 8 8.88 5.23 18.43
CA ILE A 8 7.84 5.27 17.40
C ILE A 8 7.34 6.69 17.21
N LYS A 9 7.05 7.41 18.29
CA LYS A 9 6.56 8.79 18.23
C LYS A 9 7.56 9.74 17.57
N LYS A 10 8.86 9.53 17.74
CA LYS A 10 9.90 10.34 17.09
C LYS A 10 9.93 10.15 15.57
N LEU A 11 9.47 9.02 15.07
CA LEU A 11 9.47 8.67 13.65
C LEU A 11 8.17 9.05 12.95
N GLU A 12 7.17 9.47 13.69
CA GLU A 12 5.88 9.85 13.12
C GLU A 12 5.96 11.13 12.31
N SER A 13 5.27 11.11 11.20
CA SER A 13 5.01 12.30 10.40
C SER A 13 3.52 12.33 10.02
N PRO A 14 2.94 13.54 9.82
CA PRO A 14 1.58 13.63 9.34
C PRO A 14 1.43 12.97 7.97
N PRO A 15 0.25 12.45 7.64
CA PRO A 15 -0.02 11.96 6.29
C PRO A 15 0.24 13.05 5.25
N GLN A 16 0.91 12.67 4.18
CA GLN A 16 1.18 13.55 3.05
C GLN A 16 0.27 13.18 1.89
N VAL A 17 -0.41 14.16 1.31
CA VAL A 17 -1.22 13.97 0.11
C VAL A 17 -0.48 14.57 -1.07
N ILE A 18 -0.16 13.74 -2.04
CA ILE A 18 0.50 14.15 -3.27
C ILE A 18 -0.53 14.11 -4.38
N LYS A 19 -0.92 15.29 -4.86
CA LYS A 19 -1.91 15.41 -5.93
C LYS A 19 -1.25 15.21 -7.28
N LYS A 20 -1.92 14.46 -8.16
CA LYS A 20 -1.50 14.27 -9.56
C LYS A 20 -0.11 13.65 -9.72
N LEU A 21 0.26 12.76 -8.79
CA LEU A 21 1.53 12.03 -8.92
C LEU A 21 1.57 11.22 -10.21
N PHE A 22 0.47 10.53 -10.52
CA PHE A 22 0.30 9.80 -11.77
C PHE A 22 -0.75 10.49 -12.63
N ASP A 23 -0.50 10.57 -13.94
CA ASP A 23 -1.49 11.07 -14.86
C ASP A 23 -2.57 10.01 -15.15
N ARG A 24 -3.59 10.43 -15.91
CA ARG A 24 -4.73 9.55 -16.21
C ARG A 24 -4.31 8.28 -16.95
N ASN A 25 -3.40 8.39 -17.91
CA ASN A 25 -2.93 7.26 -18.69
C ASN A 25 -2.13 6.27 -17.82
N GLU A 26 -1.34 6.79 -16.90
CA GLU A 26 -0.57 5.99 -15.95
C GLU A 26 -1.49 5.24 -14.99
N ILE A 27 -2.50 5.92 -14.44
CA ILE A 27 -3.52 5.28 -13.58
C ILE A 27 -4.26 4.18 -14.35
N GLU A 28 -4.58 4.41 -15.61
CA GLU A 28 -5.22 3.40 -16.46
C GLU A 28 -4.35 2.16 -16.65
N LYS A 29 -3.04 2.33 -16.79
CA LYS A 29 -2.10 1.21 -16.84
C LYS A 29 -2.10 0.39 -15.56
N PHE A 30 -2.10 1.01 -14.40
CA PHE A 30 -2.22 0.29 -13.12
C PHE A 30 -3.56 -0.43 -13.01
N PHE A 31 -4.64 0.18 -13.45
CA PHE A 31 -5.95 -0.43 -13.43
C PHE A 31 -6.03 -1.65 -14.35
N ASN A 32 -5.40 -1.58 -15.53
CA ASN A 32 -5.30 -2.71 -16.44
C ASN A 32 -4.48 -3.84 -15.86
N LEU A 33 -3.38 -3.53 -15.17
CA LEU A 33 -2.61 -4.53 -14.42
C LEU A 33 -3.49 -5.22 -13.37
N TYR A 34 -4.25 -4.45 -12.62
CA TYR A 34 -5.19 -5.00 -11.64
C TYR A 34 -6.17 -6.00 -12.28
N LYS A 35 -6.71 -5.69 -13.45
CA LYS A 35 -7.64 -6.58 -14.16
C LYS A 35 -6.99 -7.90 -14.57
N GLU A 36 -5.72 -7.90 -14.92
CA GLU A 36 -4.99 -9.09 -15.37
C GLU A 36 -4.66 -10.03 -14.22
N LEU A 37 -4.48 -9.50 -13.02
CA LEU A 37 -4.02 -10.28 -11.88
C LEU A 37 -5.13 -11.18 -11.32
N PRO A 38 -4.79 -12.40 -10.88
CA PRO A 38 -5.76 -13.26 -10.22
C PRO A 38 -6.10 -12.75 -8.82
N THR A 39 -7.33 -12.99 -8.39
CA THR A 39 -7.72 -12.73 -7.01
C THR A 39 -6.98 -13.68 -6.06
N THR A 40 -6.26 -13.12 -5.10
CA THR A 40 -5.54 -13.90 -4.09
C THR A 40 -6.31 -14.03 -2.79
N VAL A 41 -7.11 -13.02 -2.43
CA VAL A 41 -7.95 -13.04 -1.23
C VAL A 41 -9.29 -12.42 -1.55
N HIS A 42 -10.35 -13.13 -1.16
CA HIS A 42 -11.70 -12.57 -1.14
C HIS A 42 -12.24 -12.67 0.29
N ASN A 43 -12.14 -11.59 1.03
CA ASN A 43 -12.63 -11.53 2.40
C ASN A 43 -14.05 -10.96 2.43
N LYS A 44 -15.04 -11.83 2.50
CA LYS A 44 -16.47 -11.45 2.49
C LYS A 44 -16.87 -10.70 3.76
N LYS A 45 -16.23 -10.97 4.90
CA LYS A 45 -16.53 -10.25 6.14
C LYS A 45 -16.11 -8.78 6.09
N GLN A 46 -15.01 -8.50 5.42
CA GLN A 46 -14.49 -7.16 5.25
C GLN A 46 -14.90 -6.51 3.93
N ASN A 47 -15.61 -7.24 3.06
CA ASN A 47 -16.01 -6.75 1.74
C ASN A 47 -14.80 -6.32 0.88
N VAL A 48 -13.77 -7.14 0.86
CA VAL A 48 -12.50 -6.82 0.23
C VAL A 48 -12.05 -7.93 -0.70
N ILE A 49 -11.62 -7.54 -1.88
CA ILE A 49 -10.89 -8.39 -2.81
C ILE A 49 -9.46 -7.87 -2.87
N LYS A 50 -8.49 -8.76 -2.75
CA LYS A 50 -7.07 -8.41 -2.86
C LYS A 50 -6.42 -9.19 -3.98
N LYS A 51 -5.52 -8.51 -4.68
CA LYS A 51 -4.67 -9.09 -5.72
C LYS A 51 -3.22 -8.70 -5.45
N ARG A 52 -2.32 -9.65 -5.55
CA ARG A 52 -0.89 -9.43 -5.33
C ARG A 52 -0.21 -9.03 -6.62
N TRP A 53 0.55 -7.96 -6.56
CA TRP A 53 1.46 -7.56 -7.62
C TRP A 53 2.86 -8.04 -7.25
N LEU A 54 3.31 -9.09 -7.91
CA LEU A 54 4.64 -9.66 -7.66
C LEU A 54 5.71 -8.83 -8.36
N LYS A 55 6.87 -8.77 -7.73
CA LYS A 55 8.05 -8.15 -8.32
C LYS A 55 8.40 -8.85 -9.64
N ASN A 56 8.84 -8.07 -10.61
CA ASN A 56 9.17 -8.50 -11.97
C ASN A 56 7.98 -8.93 -12.85
N TYR A 57 6.76 -8.80 -12.37
CA TYR A 57 5.58 -9.08 -13.19
C TYR A 57 5.39 -8.03 -14.29
N SER A 58 5.59 -6.76 -13.97
CA SER A 58 5.53 -5.65 -14.92
C SER A 58 6.64 -4.66 -14.64
N GLU A 59 7.77 -4.82 -15.30
CA GLU A 59 8.94 -3.96 -15.09
C GLU A 59 8.67 -2.50 -15.45
N GLU A 60 7.87 -2.27 -16.49
CA GLU A 60 7.47 -0.92 -16.89
C GLU A 60 6.77 -0.17 -15.73
N LEU A 61 5.79 -0.81 -15.12
CA LEU A 61 5.03 -0.19 -14.02
C LEU A 61 5.82 -0.11 -12.72
N GLU A 62 6.71 -1.07 -12.46
CA GLU A 62 7.64 -0.98 -11.34
C GLU A 62 8.52 0.27 -11.47
N ASN A 63 9.13 0.45 -12.62
CA ASN A 63 9.99 1.59 -12.88
C ASN A 63 9.23 2.91 -12.81
N LEU A 64 8.03 2.95 -13.36
CA LEU A 64 7.16 4.12 -13.27
C LEU A 64 6.85 4.47 -11.81
N PHE A 65 6.45 3.50 -11.02
CA PHE A 65 6.14 3.68 -9.60
C PHE A 65 7.35 4.19 -8.84
N TYR A 66 8.49 3.49 -8.95
CA TYR A 66 9.70 3.87 -8.23
C TYR A 66 10.17 5.28 -8.58
N ASN A 67 10.20 5.61 -9.87
CA ASN A 67 10.68 6.91 -10.32
C ASN A 67 9.78 8.05 -9.83
N LYS A 68 8.48 7.88 -9.92
CA LYS A 68 7.51 8.89 -9.48
C LYS A 68 7.57 9.11 -7.97
N VAL A 69 7.56 8.03 -7.20
CA VAL A 69 7.59 8.12 -5.73
C VAL A 69 8.92 8.63 -5.24
N LYS A 70 10.03 8.17 -5.83
CA LYS A 70 11.37 8.64 -5.48
C LYS A 70 11.55 10.15 -5.72
N ASN A 71 11.01 10.67 -6.81
CA ASN A 71 11.06 12.09 -7.10
C ASN A 71 10.31 12.93 -6.05
N GLU A 72 9.29 12.36 -5.41
CA GLU A 72 8.50 13.08 -4.40
C GLU A 72 9.05 12.96 -2.98
N ILE A 73 9.52 11.79 -2.59
CA ILE A 73 9.92 11.53 -1.20
C ILE A 73 11.42 11.27 -1.01
N GLY A 74 12.19 11.24 -2.09
CA GLY A 74 13.61 10.87 -2.05
C GLY A 74 13.81 9.36 -2.07
N ASP A 75 15.05 8.94 -1.81
CA ASP A 75 15.41 7.52 -1.81
C ASP A 75 14.67 6.75 -0.72
N PHE A 76 14.20 5.56 -1.06
CA PHE A 76 13.51 4.69 -0.12
C PHE A 76 13.80 3.22 -0.45
N ARG A 77 13.61 2.38 0.55
CA ARG A 77 13.67 0.93 0.43
C ARG A 77 12.26 0.38 0.59
N MET A 78 11.87 -0.52 -0.31
CA MET A 78 10.64 -1.28 -0.14
C MET A 78 10.86 -2.41 0.87
N ASP A 79 9.92 -2.56 1.77
CA ASP A 79 9.84 -3.72 2.63
C ASP A 79 8.94 -4.75 1.95
N ASN A 80 9.57 -5.69 1.26
CA ASN A 80 8.86 -6.65 0.45
C ASN A 80 8.41 -7.84 1.28
N LEU A 81 7.10 -8.08 1.25
CA LEU A 81 6.54 -9.34 1.74
C LEU A 81 6.82 -10.46 0.74
N LYS A 82 6.82 -11.69 1.24
CA LYS A 82 6.94 -12.88 0.41
C LYS A 82 5.59 -13.57 0.29
N ASP A 83 5.34 -14.18 -0.87
CA ASP A 83 4.22 -15.09 -1.04
C ASP A 83 4.59 -16.52 -0.60
N GLU A 84 3.66 -17.46 -0.81
CA GLU A 84 3.85 -18.87 -0.42
C GLU A 84 5.00 -19.56 -1.16
N LYS A 85 5.36 -19.06 -2.35
CA LYS A 85 6.46 -19.55 -3.19
C LYS A 85 7.77 -18.80 -2.95
N ASN A 86 7.81 -17.94 -1.93
CA ASN A 86 8.95 -17.09 -1.62
C ASN A 86 9.25 -16.02 -2.68
N ASP A 87 8.25 -15.63 -3.47
CA ASP A 87 8.35 -14.52 -4.41
C ASP A 87 8.05 -13.19 -3.72
N ASP A 88 8.76 -12.13 -4.11
CA ASP A 88 8.56 -10.81 -3.55
C ASP A 88 7.24 -10.21 -4.00
N ILE A 89 6.46 -9.74 -3.05
CA ILE A 89 5.24 -8.98 -3.30
C ILE A 89 5.62 -7.49 -3.31
N LEU A 90 5.46 -6.86 -4.46
CA LEU A 90 5.75 -5.45 -4.63
C LEU A 90 4.62 -4.57 -4.06
N GLY A 91 3.40 -4.98 -4.26
CA GLY A 91 2.25 -4.23 -3.78
C GLY A 91 0.97 -5.07 -3.76
N LEU A 92 -0.06 -4.48 -3.19
CA LEU A 92 -1.37 -5.09 -3.12
C LEU A 92 -2.39 -4.17 -3.79
N PHE A 93 -3.12 -4.73 -4.73
CA PHE A 93 -4.35 -4.09 -5.20
C PHE A 93 -5.50 -4.52 -4.29
N GLN A 94 -6.30 -3.57 -3.90
CA GLN A 94 -7.45 -3.82 -3.06
C GLN A 94 -8.70 -3.18 -3.65
N GLU A 95 -9.73 -3.97 -3.78
CA GLU A 95 -11.07 -3.51 -4.10
C GLU A 95 -11.95 -3.68 -2.86
N SER A 96 -12.47 -2.56 -2.37
CA SER A 96 -13.42 -2.54 -1.26
C SER A 96 -14.79 -2.17 -1.83
N TYR A 97 -15.76 -3.06 -1.70
CA TYR A 97 -17.08 -2.87 -2.32
C TYR A 97 -18.16 -2.45 -1.32
N ASN A 98 -17.81 -2.35 -0.05
CA ASN A 98 -18.62 -1.75 1.02
C ASN A 98 -17.69 -1.10 2.05
N PRO A 99 -18.21 -0.23 2.91
CA PRO A 99 -17.38 0.35 3.96
C PRO A 99 -16.69 -0.70 4.82
N ILE A 100 -15.42 -0.48 5.08
CA ILE A 100 -14.62 -1.31 5.98
C ILE A 100 -14.68 -0.69 7.38
N GLY A 101 -14.81 -1.52 8.41
CA GLY A 101 -14.82 -1.08 9.79
C GLY A 101 -13.49 -0.43 10.21
N LEU A 102 -13.55 0.32 11.28
CA LEU A 102 -12.37 0.93 11.89
C LEU A 102 -11.33 -0.15 12.21
N HIS A 103 -10.10 0.08 11.78
CA HIS A 103 -9.00 -0.83 12.03
C HIS A 103 -7.67 -0.09 12.04
N VAL A 104 -6.64 -0.77 12.50
CA VAL A 104 -5.25 -0.35 12.37
C VAL A 104 -4.59 -1.28 11.36
N ASP A 105 -3.88 -0.71 10.39
CA ASP A 105 -3.02 -1.49 9.51
C ASP A 105 -1.85 -1.98 10.33
N ALA A 106 -2.02 -3.18 10.86
CA ALA A 106 -1.02 -3.77 11.72
C ALA A 106 0.05 -4.42 10.90
N GLY A 107 1.15 -4.27 11.43
CA GLY A 107 2.40 -4.69 11.06
C GLY A 107 2.50 -6.13 10.65
N PHE A 108 3.56 -6.33 10.15
CA PHE A 108 4.18 -7.49 9.65
C PHE A 108 4.95 -8.14 10.81
N ASN A 109 5.16 -9.44 10.74
CA ASN A 109 5.96 -10.18 11.72
C ASN A 109 7.44 -9.83 11.58
N THR A 110 7.75 -8.54 11.66
CA THR A 110 9.11 -8.05 11.59
C THR A 110 9.36 -7.11 12.77
N ASP A 111 10.57 -7.08 13.27
CA ASP A 111 11.00 -6.12 14.28
C ASP A 111 11.29 -4.74 13.67
N GLU A 112 11.17 -4.60 12.37
CA GLU A 112 11.39 -3.35 11.67
C GLU A 112 10.14 -2.47 11.68
N ILE A 113 10.34 -1.18 11.86
CA ILE A 113 9.28 -0.18 11.72
C ILE A 113 9.06 0.09 10.23
N ILE A 114 7.79 0.00 9.81
CA ILE A 114 7.39 0.50 8.51
C ILE A 114 7.18 2.01 8.66
N PHE A 115 8.03 2.78 8.03
CA PHE A 115 8.00 4.23 8.15
C PHE A 115 6.89 4.87 7.34
N LYS A 116 6.55 4.28 6.20
CA LYS A 116 5.55 4.85 5.29
C LYS A 116 4.76 3.76 4.58
N GLN A 117 3.48 4.01 4.46
CA GLN A 117 2.58 3.25 3.61
C GLN A 117 2.06 4.20 2.53
N THR A 118 2.11 3.73 1.29
CA THR A 118 1.60 4.50 0.15
C THR A 118 0.28 3.91 -0.31
N LEU A 119 -0.74 4.76 -0.40
CA LEU A 119 -2.04 4.41 -0.95
C LEU A 119 -2.25 5.19 -2.24
N ILE A 120 -2.59 4.48 -3.31
CA ILE A 120 -2.83 5.07 -4.62
C ILE A 120 -4.25 4.73 -5.06
N PRO A 121 -5.18 5.69 -5.01
CA PRO A 121 -6.53 5.47 -5.52
C PRO A 121 -6.50 5.29 -7.04
N LEU A 122 -7.11 4.21 -7.52
CA LEU A 122 -7.24 3.95 -8.96
C LEU A 122 -8.61 4.33 -9.50
N THR A 123 -9.56 4.64 -8.62
CA THR A 123 -10.90 5.08 -8.98
C THR A 123 -11.27 6.33 -8.19
N SER A 124 -12.24 7.09 -8.67
CA SER A 124 -12.75 8.27 -7.96
C SER A 124 -13.81 7.96 -6.91
N LYS A 125 -14.16 6.68 -6.74
CA LYS A 125 -15.18 6.24 -5.78
C LYS A 125 -14.52 5.88 -4.45
N GLY A 126 -15.21 6.22 -3.37
CA GLY A 126 -14.76 5.92 -2.02
C GLY A 126 -13.81 6.94 -1.43
N SER A 127 -13.53 6.78 -0.17
CA SER A 127 -12.60 7.64 0.58
C SER A 127 -11.90 6.85 1.67
N THR A 128 -10.75 7.37 2.08
CA THR A 128 -10.01 6.84 3.23
C THR A 128 -10.00 7.90 4.32
N VAL A 129 -10.41 7.51 5.53
CA VAL A 129 -10.42 8.39 6.69
C VAL A 129 -9.29 7.99 7.63
N ILE A 130 -8.45 8.95 7.98
CA ILE A 130 -7.37 8.76 8.94
C ILE A 130 -7.72 9.56 10.20
N PHE A 131 -7.79 8.87 11.32
CA PHE A 131 -8.16 9.49 12.59
C PHE A 131 -6.99 10.23 13.21
N LYS A 132 -7.29 11.36 13.86
CA LYS A 132 -6.28 12.14 14.60
C LYS A 132 -5.76 11.38 15.82
N ASN A 133 -6.64 10.65 16.51
CA ASN A 133 -6.24 9.81 17.63
C ASN A 133 -5.48 8.60 17.13
N LYS A 134 -4.37 8.32 17.78
CA LYS A 134 -3.46 7.24 17.38
C LYS A 134 -3.52 6.09 18.36
N PHE A 135 -3.36 4.89 17.84
CA PHE A 135 -3.27 3.67 18.62
C PHE A 135 -1.85 3.11 18.54
N TYR A 136 -1.24 2.85 19.66
CA TYR A 136 0.16 2.42 19.74
C TYR A 136 0.33 0.96 20.22
N GLY A 137 -0.70 0.17 20.22
CA GLY A 137 -0.61 -1.24 20.52
C GLY A 137 -1.43 -1.75 21.68
#